data_e2c435d5c530f585ee06e39a57dc74db
#
_entry.id   e2c435d5c530f585ee06e39a57dc74db
#
_cell.length_a   1.000
_cell.length_b   1.000
_cell.length_c   1.000
_cell.angle_alpha   90.00
_cell.angle_beta   90.00
_cell.angle_gamma   90.00
#
_symmetry.space_group_name_H-M   'P 1'
#
loop_
_entity.id
_entity.type
_entity.pdbx_description
1 polymer ?
#
loop_
_entity_poly.entity_id
_entity_poly.type
_entity_poly.pdbx_seq_one_letter_code
_entity_poly.pdbx_strand_id
1 'polypeptide(L)'
;MTPQRRRATFVAIVILALGAIGQSVWRARPSSRATSPAVAPPTRLTAPPDRPFVVVRHLADGDEWSHVALIPLAALDGPRFVAPLRCSRVYSSGGRGLCLETSGLGGRAILLDADWQPTATLALTGPPSRARVSRDGRFAAYTVFETGHSYADADFSTRTTIVDTATATPLPDLETWPAWQGTTRVSRTDSNFWGITFHPDGRHVYATLAFGGTPYLVRGDLESREFHVLARDIECPSLSPDARRIAFKRADGPQWRLWVRDLASGAEHPIVGETRNIDDQVEWLDDGRVLYQVRSGVALDVFVAEVDGATPARVFVRDAWSPSVVR
;
A
#
# COMPACT_ATOMS: atom_id res chain seq x y z
N MET A 1 0.94 13.73 49.40
CA MET A 1 -0.29 13.14 48.88
C MET A 1 -0.28 11.64 49.14
N THR A 2 -1.29 11.10 49.79
CA THR A 2 -1.39 9.68 50.11
C THR A 2 -1.63 8.87 48.81
N PRO A 3 -1.23 7.58 48.76
CA PRO A 3 -1.45 6.71 47.57
C PRO A 3 -2.89 6.64 47.11
N GLN A 4 -3.85 6.73 48.02
CA GLN A 4 -5.28 6.79 47.71
C GLN A 4 -5.70 8.03 46.94
N ARG A 5 -5.17 9.21 47.30
CA ARG A 5 -5.44 10.47 46.56
C ARG A 5 -4.85 10.43 45.16
N ARG A 6 -3.67 9.84 44.96
CA ARG A 6 -3.07 9.67 43.61
C ARG A 6 -3.92 8.76 42.72
N ARG A 7 -4.46 7.65 43.27
CA ARG A 7 -5.37 6.75 42.52
C ARG A 7 -6.69 7.44 42.13
N ALA A 8 -7.30 8.19 43.07
CA ALA A 8 -8.53 8.94 42.79
C ALA A 8 -8.32 10.03 41.71
N THR A 9 -7.19 10.75 41.74
CA THR A 9 -6.85 11.77 40.72
C THR A 9 -6.61 11.11 39.36
N PHE A 10 -5.92 9.98 39.29
CA PHE A 10 -5.68 9.25 38.03
C PHE A 10 -6.98 8.74 37.42
N VAL A 11 -7.88 8.13 38.21
CA VAL A 11 -9.19 7.67 37.74
C VAL A 11 -10.05 8.83 37.23
N ALA A 12 -10.04 9.99 37.91
CA ALA A 12 -10.77 11.17 37.46
C ALA A 12 -10.25 11.72 36.13
N ILE A 13 -8.92 11.72 35.93
CA ILE A 13 -8.30 12.17 34.64
C ILE A 13 -8.68 11.21 33.50
N VAL A 14 -8.66 9.90 33.74
CA VAL A 14 -9.05 8.89 32.74
C VAL A 14 -10.52 9.03 32.36
N ILE A 15 -11.42 9.24 33.33
CA ILE A 15 -12.86 9.43 33.06
C ILE A 15 -13.08 10.73 32.28
N LEU A 16 -12.38 11.82 32.60
CA LEU A 16 -12.46 13.09 31.86
C LEU A 16 -11.92 12.97 30.44
N ALA A 17 -10.82 12.23 30.25
CA ALA A 17 -10.27 11.98 28.93
C ALA A 17 -11.21 11.12 28.06
N LEU A 18 -11.79 10.07 28.62
CA LEU A 18 -12.80 9.24 27.92
C LEU A 18 -14.09 10.00 27.63
N GLY A 19 -14.53 10.88 28.52
CA GLY A 19 -15.66 11.80 28.30
C GLY A 19 -15.39 12.81 27.19
N ALA A 20 -14.17 13.38 27.12
CA ALA A 20 -13.78 14.32 26.08
C ALA A 20 -13.68 13.63 24.72
N ILE A 21 -13.15 12.39 24.65
CA ILE A 21 -13.12 11.55 23.44
C ILE A 21 -14.54 11.22 22.98
N GLY A 22 -15.41 10.78 23.89
CA GLY A 22 -16.81 10.49 23.58
C GLY A 22 -17.58 11.71 23.06
N GLN A 23 -17.36 12.90 23.65
CA GLN A 23 -17.96 14.14 23.21
C GLN A 23 -17.40 14.65 21.88
N SER A 24 -16.11 14.42 21.60
CA SER A 24 -15.47 14.73 20.32
C SER A 24 -16.01 13.84 19.18
N VAL A 25 -16.21 12.57 19.45
CA VAL A 25 -16.81 11.61 18.50
C VAL A 25 -18.29 11.94 18.27
N TRP A 26 -19.02 12.38 19.29
CA TRP A 26 -20.44 12.76 19.15
C TRP A 26 -20.63 14.08 18.41
N ARG A 27 -19.75 15.07 18.62
CA ARG A 27 -19.74 16.35 17.89
C ARG A 27 -19.17 16.25 16.46
N ALA A 28 -18.41 15.21 16.16
CA ALA A 28 -17.92 14.90 14.83
C ALA A 28 -18.95 14.16 13.94
N ARG A 29 -20.24 14.17 14.29
CA ARG A 29 -21.29 13.81 13.32
C ARG A 29 -21.26 14.84 12.20
N PRO A 30 -20.94 14.44 10.96
CA PRO A 30 -20.85 15.39 9.86
C PRO A 30 -22.25 15.97 9.61
N SER A 31 -22.39 17.27 9.88
CA SER A 31 -23.46 18.06 9.29
C SER A 31 -23.17 18.16 7.79
N SER A 32 -24.09 17.65 6.98
CA SER A 32 -24.17 17.82 5.52
C SER A 32 -22.91 17.48 4.73
N ARG A 33 -22.78 16.21 4.30
CA ARG A 33 -22.10 15.93 3.03
C ARG A 33 -22.75 16.84 1.98
N ALA A 34 -21.97 17.77 1.40
CA ALA A 34 -22.34 18.31 0.11
C ALA A 34 -22.72 17.11 -0.76
N THR A 35 -23.84 17.16 -1.45
CA THR A 35 -24.37 16.09 -2.29
C THR A 35 -23.34 15.70 -3.33
N SER A 36 -22.40 14.85 -2.95
CA SER A 36 -21.53 14.15 -3.89
C SER A 36 -22.42 13.24 -4.73
N PRO A 37 -22.19 13.13 -6.03
CA PRO A 37 -22.95 12.20 -6.86
C PRO A 37 -22.91 10.81 -6.17
N ALA A 38 -24.08 10.21 -6.03
CA ALA A 38 -24.21 8.91 -5.36
C ALA A 38 -23.38 7.88 -6.13
N VAL A 39 -22.57 7.13 -5.40
CA VAL A 39 -21.88 5.95 -5.95
C VAL A 39 -22.96 4.96 -6.39
N ALA A 40 -22.86 4.44 -7.62
CA ALA A 40 -23.81 3.45 -8.10
C ALA A 40 -23.91 2.26 -7.14
N PRO A 41 -25.09 1.67 -6.93
CA PRO A 41 -25.25 0.51 -6.06
C PRO A 41 -24.28 -0.61 -6.46
N PRO A 42 -23.65 -1.29 -5.49
CA PRO A 42 -22.77 -2.39 -5.79
C PRO A 42 -23.54 -3.58 -6.39
N THR A 43 -22.87 -4.27 -7.31
CA THR A 43 -23.40 -5.48 -7.96
C THR A 43 -22.51 -6.64 -7.54
N ARG A 44 -23.11 -7.77 -7.15
CA ARG A 44 -22.32 -8.96 -6.80
C ARG A 44 -21.49 -9.42 -8.00
N LEU A 45 -20.22 -9.67 -7.78
CA LEU A 45 -19.31 -10.21 -8.79
C LEU A 45 -19.73 -11.65 -9.14
N THR A 46 -20.10 -11.87 -10.38
CA THR A 46 -20.36 -13.20 -10.96
C THR A 46 -19.27 -13.61 -11.95
N ALA A 47 -18.67 -12.62 -12.61
CA ALA A 47 -17.48 -12.75 -13.44
C ALA A 47 -16.74 -11.40 -13.44
N PRO A 48 -15.40 -11.39 -13.59
CA PRO A 48 -14.66 -10.15 -13.74
C PRO A 48 -15.17 -9.34 -14.94
N PRO A 49 -15.22 -7.99 -14.84
CA PRO A 49 -15.55 -7.15 -16.01
C PRO A 49 -14.46 -7.25 -17.08
N ASP A 50 -14.80 -6.81 -18.30
CA ASP A 50 -13.82 -6.67 -19.37
C ASP A 50 -12.67 -5.74 -18.96
N ARG A 51 -11.46 -6.08 -19.39
CA ARG A 51 -10.27 -5.25 -19.15
C ARG A 51 -10.23 -4.05 -20.08
N PRO A 52 -9.67 -2.92 -19.65
CA PRO A 52 -9.04 -2.69 -18.35
C PRO A 52 -10.03 -2.29 -17.24
N PHE A 53 -9.75 -2.67 -16.01
CA PHE A 53 -10.50 -2.26 -14.83
C PHE A 53 -9.58 -1.92 -13.65
N VAL A 54 -10.08 -1.17 -12.69
CA VAL A 54 -9.39 -0.93 -11.42
C VAL A 54 -10.02 -1.78 -10.32
N VAL A 55 -9.17 -2.42 -9.54
CA VAL A 55 -9.52 -3.12 -8.30
C VAL A 55 -9.32 -2.17 -7.14
N VAL A 56 -10.27 -2.14 -6.22
CA VAL A 56 -10.19 -1.33 -5.01
C VAL A 56 -10.79 -2.06 -3.82
N ARG A 57 -10.43 -1.65 -2.63
CA ARG A 57 -11.22 -1.89 -1.43
C ARG A 57 -12.38 -0.88 -1.43
N HIS A 58 -13.61 -1.37 -1.43
CA HIS A 58 -14.84 -0.57 -1.40
C HIS A 58 -15.10 -0.03 0.01
N LEU A 59 -15.36 1.27 0.13
CA LEU A 59 -15.50 1.95 1.42
C LEU A 59 -16.78 2.78 1.55
N ALA A 60 -17.68 2.74 0.56
CA ALA A 60 -19.01 3.32 0.76
C ALA A 60 -19.76 2.58 1.86
N ASP A 61 -20.60 3.34 2.59
CA ASP A 61 -21.41 2.78 3.66
C ASP A 61 -22.37 1.70 3.13
N GLY A 62 -22.49 0.58 3.83
CA GLY A 62 -23.34 -0.54 3.47
C GLY A 62 -22.72 -1.89 3.82
N ASP A 63 -23.42 -2.96 3.44
CA ASP A 63 -23.01 -4.34 3.73
C ASP A 63 -21.71 -4.73 3.02
N GLU A 64 -21.43 -4.12 1.88
CA GLU A 64 -20.25 -4.34 1.06
C GLU A 64 -19.03 -3.52 1.52
N TRP A 65 -19.12 -2.81 2.63
CA TRP A 65 -17.98 -2.06 3.18
C TRP A 65 -16.78 -2.98 3.41
N SER A 66 -15.60 -2.53 2.96
CA SER A 66 -14.33 -3.27 3.03
C SER A 66 -14.20 -4.45 2.07
N HIS A 67 -15.21 -4.72 1.24
CA HIS A 67 -15.09 -5.75 0.21
C HIS A 67 -14.21 -5.28 -0.96
N VAL A 68 -13.70 -6.24 -1.71
CA VAL A 68 -13.02 -5.99 -2.98
C VAL A 68 -14.05 -5.60 -4.02
N ALA A 69 -13.81 -4.52 -4.75
CA ALA A 69 -14.64 -4.11 -5.88
C ALA A 69 -13.81 -3.92 -7.15
N LEU A 70 -14.34 -4.34 -8.27
CA LEU A 70 -13.81 -4.17 -9.61
C LEU A 70 -14.65 -3.12 -10.33
N ILE A 71 -13.99 -2.13 -10.94
CA ILE A 71 -14.64 -1.00 -11.59
C ILE A 71 -14.05 -0.86 -13.00
N PRO A 72 -14.85 -1.02 -14.08
CA PRO A 72 -14.37 -0.80 -15.44
C PRO A 72 -13.79 0.61 -15.60
N LEU A 73 -12.61 0.74 -16.21
CA LEU A 73 -12.00 2.06 -16.43
C LEU A 73 -12.81 2.92 -17.42
N ALA A 74 -13.59 2.28 -18.28
CA ALA A 74 -14.50 2.97 -19.22
C ALA A 74 -15.75 3.56 -18.53
N ALA A 75 -16.05 3.17 -17.27
CA ALA A 75 -17.26 3.57 -16.55
C ALA A 75 -17.00 3.70 -15.05
N LEU A 76 -16.15 4.65 -14.64
CA LEU A 76 -15.75 4.83 -13.23
C LEU A 76 -16.92 5.19 -12.31
N ASP A 77 -17.94 5.87 -12.84
CA ASP A 77 -19.18 6.19 -12.13
C ASP A 77 -20.27 5.10 -12.29
N GLY A 78 -19.93 4.02 -12.97
CA GLY A 78 -20.81 2.88 -13.21
C GLY A 78 -20.87 1.90 -12.03
N PRO A 79 -21.47 0.71 -12.23
CA PRO A 79 -21.62 -0.28 -11.19
C PRO A 79 -20.25 -0.81 -10.72
N ARG A 80 -20.13 -1.05 -9.41
CA ARG A 80 -18.98 -1.74 -8.78
C ARG A 80 -19.32 -3.22 -8.66
N PHE A 81 -18.48 -4.08 -9.23
CA PHE A 81 -18.62 -5.53 -9.12
C PHE A 81 -17.91 -6.00 -7.87
N VAL A 82 -18.67 -6.42 -6.85
CA VAL A 82 -18.16 -6.69 -5.51
C VAL A 82 -17.96 -8.19 -5.30
N ALA A 83 -16.72 -8.59 -4.99
CA ALA A 83 -16.38 -9.96 -4.61
C ALA A 83 -16.68 -10.19 -3.11
N PRO A 84 -17.02 -11.42 -2.68
CA PRO A 84 -17.29 -11.75 -1.28
C PRO A 84 -16.00 -11.88 -0.45
N LEU A 85 -15.08 -10.94 -0.62
CA LEU A 85 -13.76 -10.90 0.02
C LEU A 85 -13.55 -9.55 0.68
N ARG A 86 -13.20 -9.55 1.96
CA ARG A 86 -12.88 -8.33 2.71
C ARG A 86 -11.37 -8.23 2.88
N CYS A 87 -10.77 -7.17 2.31
CA CYS A 87 -9.33 -6.97 2.35
C CYS A 87 -8.98 -5.63 2.99
N SER A 88 -7.96 -5.61 3.81
CA SER A 88 -7.31 -4.37 4.25
C SER A 88 -6.46 -3.76 3.14
N ARG A 89 -5.82 -4.61 2.35
CA ARG A 89 -5.10 -4.29 1.12
C ARG A 89 -5.44 -5.33 0.06
N VAL A 90 -5.51 -4.90 -1.19
CA VAL A 90 -5.73 -5.78 -2.34
C VAL A 90 -4.84 -5.35 -3.50
N TYR A 91 -4.31 -6.30 -4.23
CA TYR A 91 -3.59 -6.06 -5.48
C TYR A 91 -3.84 -7.20 -6.46
N SER A 92 -3.94 -6.89 -7.76
CA SER A 92 -4.13 -7.92 -8.78
C SER A 92 -3.35 -7.58 -10.05
N SER A 93 -2.67 -8.59 -10.60
CA SER A 93 -1.94 -8.53 -11.85
C SER A 93 -1.73 -9.94 -12.41
N GLY A 94 -1.54 -10.09 -13.72
CA GLY A 94 -1.20 -11.39 -14.34
C GLY A 94 -2.20 -12.51 -14.10
N GLY A 95 -3.49 -12.20 -13.91
CA GLY A 95 -4.51 -13.22 -13.60
C GLY A 95 -4.40 -13.79 -12.17
N ARG A 96 -3.70 -13.10 -11.28
CA ARG A 96 -3.57 -13.46 -9.86
C ARG A 96 -3.93 -12.27 -9.00
N GLY A 97 -4.40 -12.55 -7.78
CA GLY A 97 -4.70 -11.53 -6.78
C GLY A 97 -4.05 -11.85 -5.44
N LEU A 98 -3.86 -10.79 -4.65
CA LEU A 98 -3.41 -10.86 -3.27
C LEU A 98 -4.35 -10.01 -2.43
N CYS A 99 -5.05 -10.64 -1.49
CA CYS A 99 -5.88 -10.00 -0.48
C CYS A 99 -5.21 -10.12 0.88
N LEU A 100 -4.98 -9.01 1.56
CA LEU A 100 -4.46 -8.99 2.92
C LEU A 100 -5.60 -8.63 3.86
N GLU A 101 -5.94 -9.55 4.76
CA GLU A 101 -6.92 -9.35 5.81
C GLU A 101 -6.23 -9.09 7.15
N THR A 102 -6.77 -8.15 7.92
CA THR A 102 -6.34 -7.92 9.31
C THR A 102 -7.25 -8.67 10.27
N SER A 103 -6.67 -9.37 11.24
CA SER A 103 -7.38 -10.04 12.33
C SER A 103 -6.58 -9.90 13.62
N GLY A 104 -7.07 -9.09 14.55
CA GLY A 104 -6.33 -8.77 15.77
C GLY A 104 -4.99 -8.12 15.48
N LEU A 105 -3.91 -8.67 16.05
CA LEU A 105 -2.53 -8.20 15.83
C LEU A 105 -1.84 -8.82 14.60
N GLY A 106 -2.52 -9.71 13.87
CA GLY A 106 -2.01 -10.38 12.68
C GLY A 106 -3.02 -10.32 11.53
N GLY A 107 -3.14 -11.42 10.79
CA GLY A 107 -4.08 -11.51 9.69
C GLY A 107 -3.76 -12.66 8.74
N ARG A 108 -4.26 -12.56 7.52
CA ARG A 108 -4.05 -13.55 6.47
C ARG A 108 -3.69 -12.88 5.14
N ALA A 109 -2.75 -13.46 4.42
CA ALA A 109 -2.52 -13.19 3.00
C ALA A 109 -3.21 -14.29 2.20
N ILE A 110 -4.19 -13.93 1.40
CA ILE A 110 -4.98 -14.84 0.57
C ILE A 110 -4.57 -14.63 -0.87
N LEU A 111 -4.04 -15.68 -1.51
CA LEU A 111 -3.77 -15.71 -2.94
C LEU A 111 -5.05 -16.04 -3.68
N LEU A 112 -5.30 -15.35 -4.78
CA LEU A 112 -6.51 -15.45 -5.59
C LEU A 112 -6.16 -15.82 -7.02
N ASP A 113 -7.04 -16.55 -7.69
CA ASP A 113 -6.99 -16.78 -9.13
C ASP A 113 -7.64 -15.64 -9.94
N ALA A 114 -7.76 -15.84 -11.25
CA ALA A 114 -8.35 -14.87 -12.16
C ALA A 114 -9.85 -14.65 -11.93
N ASP A 115 -10.53 -15.63 -11.34
CA ASP A 115 -11.96 -15.60 -10.99
C ASP A 115 -12.21 -15.13 -9.56
N TRP A 116 -11.18 -14.58 -8.92
CA TRP A 116 -11.23 -14.07 -7.54
C TRP A 116 -11.52 -15.14 -6.49
N GLN A 117 -11.21 -16.41 -6.78
CA GLN A 117 -11.35 -17.50 -5.84
C GLN A 117 -10.03 -17.69 -5.06
N PRO A 118 -10.11 -17.93 -3.75
CA PRO A 118 -8.94 -18.26 -2.93
C PRO A 118 -8.23 -19.54 -3.43
N THR A 119 -6.93 -19.46 -3.67
CA THR A 119 -6.08 -20.60 -4.04
C THR A 119 -5.19 -21.05 -2.90
N ALA A 120 -4.77 -20.13 -2.04
CA ALA A 120 -3.99 -20.42 -0.84
C ALA A 120 -4.12 -19.31 0.20
N THR A 121 -3.78 -19.63 1.45
CA THR A 121 -3.79 -18.69 2.57
C THR A 121 -2.53 -18.86 3.41
N LEU A 122 -1.85 -17.74 3.69
CA LEU A 122 -0.69 -17.67 4.57
C LEU A 122 -1.03 -16.81 5.79
N ALA A 123 -0.49 -17.17 6.95
CA ALA A 123 -0.63 -16.36 8.16
C ALA A 123 0.25 -15.10 8.07
N LEU A 124 -0.24 -13.97 8.55
CA LEU A 124 0.52 -12.74 8.72
C LEU A 124 0.96 -12.59 10.18
N THR A 125 2.22 -12.22 10.39
CA THR A 125 2.81 -12.01 11.73
C THR A 125 2.49 -10.64 12.32
N GLY A 126 1.94 -9.72 11.50
CA GLY A 126 1.59 -8.36 11.92
C GLY A 126 0.58 -7.68 10.99
N PRO A 127 0.15 -6.45 11.31
CA PRO A 127 -0.77 -5.69 10.48
C PRO A 127 -0.21 -5.45 9.07
N PRO A 128 -1.00 -5.74 8.00
CA PRO A 128 -0.54 -5.57 6.63
C PRO A 128 -0.44 -4.10 6.22
N SER A 129 0.60 -3.80 5.46
CA SER A 129 0.93 -2.45 4.99
C SER A 129 0.90 -2.30 3.47
N ARG A 130 1.54 -3.20 2.73
CA ARG A 130 1.71 -3.13 1.27
C ARG A 130 1.40 -4.48 0.62
N ALA A 131 0.91 -4.44 -0.62
CA ALA A 131 0.64 -5.62 -1.44
C ALA A 131 1.05 -5.36 -2.89
N ARG A 132 1.66 -6.33 -3.55
CA ARG A 132 1.97 -6.34 -4.98
C ARG A 132 1.88 -7.75 -5.55
N VAL A 133 1.57 -7.83 -6.84
CA VAL A 133 1.66 -9.06 -7.64
C VAL A 133 2.46 -8.73 -8.88
N SER A 134 3.36 -9.62 -9.30
CA SER A 134 4.15 -9.45 -10.51
C SER A 134 3.26 -9.47 -11.76
N ARG A 135 3.75 -8.84 -12.83
CA ARG A 135 2.95 -8.66 -14.06
C ARG A 135 2.56 -10.00 -14.71
N ASP A 136 3.39 -11.01 -14.57
CA ASP A 136 3.15 -12.38 -15.04
C ASP A 136 2.31 -13.22 -14.06
N GLY A 137 2.00 -12.67 -12.89
CA GLY A 137 1.27 -13.35 -11.83
C GLY A 137 2.10 -14.38 -11.04
N ARG A 138 3.38 -14.57 -11.35
CA ARG A 138 4.23 -15.60 -10.74
C ARG A 138 4.55 -15.33 -9.28
N PHE A 139 4.75 -14.08 -8.92
CA PHE A 139 5.09 -13.69 -7.56
C PHE A 139 4.08 -12.72 -6.97
N ALA A 140 3.79 -12.90 -5.69
CA ALA A 140 3.09 -11.93 -4.86
C ALA A 140 4.03 -11.45 -3.75
N ALA A 141 3.90 -10.18 -3.33
CA ALA A 141 4.67 -9.64 -2.23
C ALA A 141 3.77 -8.87 -1.26
N TYR A 142 4.03 -9.01 0.02
CA TYR A 142 3.37 -8.22 1.06
C TYR A 142 4.37 -7.76 2.12
N THR A 143 4.06 -6.62 2.73
CA THR A 143 4.78 -6.07 3.88
C THR A 143 3.85 -6.01 5.07
N VAL A 144 4.30 -6.46 6.23
CA VAL A 144 3.63 -6.33 7.53
C VAL A 144 4.47 -5.48 8.47
N PHE A 145 3.82 -4.82 9.42
CA PHE A 145 4.49 -4.20 10.55
C PHE A 145 4.79 -5.26 11.61
N GLU A 146 6.00 -5.25 12.15
CA GLU A 146 6.39 -6.13 13.25
C GLU A 146 6.90 -5.29 14.43
N THR A 147 6.71 -5.80 15.64
CA THR A 147 7.29 -5.24 16.85
C THR A 147 8.43 -6.12 17.32
N GLY A 148 9.60 -5.53 17.61
CA GLY A 148 10.68 -6.23 18.31
C GLY A 148 11.81 -6.81 17.47
N HIS A 149 11.91 -6.53 16.17
CA HIS A 149 13.02 -6.98 15.31
C HIS A 149 14.18 -5.99 15.20
N SER A 150 13.98 -4.72 15.49
CA SER A 150 15.07 -3.75 15.55
C SER A 150 15.62 -3.68 16.96
N TYR A 151 16.87 -4.06 17.14
CA TYR A 151 17.59 -3.93 18.43
C TYR A 151 17.98 -2.48 18.74
N ALA A 152 17.73 -1.53 17.84
CA ALA A 152 18.26 -0.19 17.95
C ALA A 152 17.24 0.86 18.42
N ASP A 153 15.94 0.74 18.09
CA ASP A 153 14.92 1.68 18.59
C ASP A 153 13.50 1.08 18.49
N ALA A 154 12.64 1.49 19.41
CA ALA A 154 11.34 0.88 19.70
C ALA A 154 10.24 1.10 18.65
N ASP A 155 10.49 1.76 17.52
CA ASP A 155 9.38 2.45 16.85
C ASP A 155 8.93 1.90 15.51
N PHE A 156 9.74 1.17 14.74
CA PHE A 156 9.28 0.72 13.41
C PHE A 156 10.11 -0.43 12.84
N SER A 157 9.49 -1.57 12.70
CA SER A 157 10.05 -2.71 11.97
C SER A 157 9.04 -3.24 10.97
N THR A 158 9.53 -3.72 9.83
CA THR A 158 8.72 -4.35 8.79
C THR A 158 9.31 -5.68 8.40
N ARG A 159 8.41 -6.60 8.02
CA ARG A 159 8.79 -7.83 7.30
C ARG A 159 8.14 -7.82 5.93
N THR A 160 8.96 -7.96 4.90
CA THR A 160 8.49 -8.08 3.52
C THR A 160 8.73 -9.50 3.03
N THR A 161 7.66 -10.14 2.56
CA THR A 161 7.69 -11.51 2.06
C THR A 161 7.32 -11.52 0.59
N ILE A 162 8.10 -12.23 -0.22
CA ILE A 162 7.77 -12.58 -1.62
C ILE A 162 7.33 -14.04 -1.63
N VAL A 163 6.24 -14.34 -2.32
CA VAL A 163 5.65 -15.68 -2.40
C VAL A 163 5.52 -16.09 -3.87
N ASP A 164 5.93 -17.31 -4.20
CA ASP A 164 5.57 -17.94 -5.47
C ASP A 164 4.08 -18.29 -5.44
N THR A 165 3.30 -17.74 -6.36
CA THR A 165 1.83 -17.87 -6.35
C THR A 165 1.32 -19.25 -6.76
N ALA A 166 2.12 -20.01 -7.50
CA ALA A 166 1.73 -21.34 -7.96
C ALA A 166 1.84 -22.37 -6.84
N THR A 167 2.86 -22.24 -5.99
CA THR A 167 3.14 -23.18 -4.89
C THR A 167 2.74 -22.63 -3.53
N ALA A 168 2.38 -21.34 -3.44
CA ALA A 168 2.16 -20.60 -2.19
C ALA A 168 3.38 -20.64 -1.24
N THR A 169 4.58 -20.81 -1.79
CA THR A 169 5.82 -20.93 -1.02
C THR A 169 6.50 -19.59 -0.89
N PRO A 170 6.74 -19.07 0.33
CA PRO A 170 7.56 -17.89 0.54
C PRO A 170 8.99 -18.11 0.08
N LEU A 171 9.58 -17.09 -0.56
CA LEU A 171 11.02 -17.05 -0.78
C LEU A 171 11.74 -16.87 0.56
N PRO A 172 13.05 -17.18 0.65
CA PRO A 172 13.85 -16.89 1.83
C PRO A 172 13.72 -15.42 2.24
N ASP A 173 13.80 -15.16 3.55
CA ASP A 173 13.70 -13.82 4.12
C ASP A 173 14.65 -12.84 3.43
N LEU A 174 14.14 -11.71 2.95
CA LEU A 174 14.90 -10.70 2.22
C LEU A 174 16.04 -10.11 3.04
N GLU A 175 15.90 -10.05 4.36
CA GLU A 175 16.95 -9.56 5.26
C GLU A 175 18.18 -10.49 5.30
N THR A 176 18.03 -11.74 4.84
CA THR A 176 19.15 -12.69 4.71
C THR A 176 19.93 -12.54 3.40
N TRP A 177 19.37 -11.77 2.43
CA TRP A 177 20.03 -11.58 1.14
C TRP A 177 21.12 -10.51 1.26
N PRO A 178 22.31 -10.74 0.67
CA PRO A 178 23.34 -9.71 0.65
C PRO A 178 22.83 -8.44 -0.06
N ALA A 179 23.09 -7.30 0.55
CA ALA A 179 22.85 -5.99 -0.06
C ALA A 179 24.19 -5.27 -0.27
N TRP A 180 24.35 -4.58 -1.41
CA TRP A 180 25.57 -3.94 -1.83
C TRP A 180 25.35 -2.45 -2.08
N GLN A 181 26.21 -1.61 -1.54
CA GLN A 181 26.31 -0.19 -1.88
C GLN A 181 27.64 0.02 -2.63
N GLY A 182 27.55 0.11 -3.94
CA GLY A 182 28.72 -0.01 -4.81
C GLY A 182 29.37 -1.39 -4.64
N THR A 183 30.63 -1.41 -4.23
CA THR A 183 31.39 -2.65 -3.91
C THR A 183 31.36 -3.03 -2.43
N THR A 184 30.72 -2.23 -1.57
CA THR A 184 30.70 -2.46 -0.15
C THR A 184 29.42 -3.21 0.24
N ARG A 185 29.57 -4.31 0.97
CA ARG A 185 28.44 -5.05 1.53
C ARG A 185 27.82 -4.26 2.67
N VAL A 186 26.50 -4.09 2.63
CA VAL A 186 25.73 -3.54 3.74
C VAL A 186 25.66 -4.61 4.84
N SER A 187 26.24 -4.32 6.00
CA SER A 187 26.24 -5.23 7.16
C SER A 187 25.67 -4.47 8.35
N ARG A 188 24.34 -4.50 8.49
CA ARG A 188 23.62 -3.76 9.51
C ARG A 188 22.49 -4.61 10.09
N THR A 189 22.28 -4.47 11.39
CA THR A 189 21.22 -5.17 12.13
C THR A 189 19.89 -4.40 12.14
N ASP A 190 19.90 -3.13 11.69
CA ASP A 190 18.74 -2.25 11.59
C ASP A 190 18.16 -2.20 10.18
N SER A 191 18.40 -3.23 9.37
CA SER A 191 17.89 -3.32 7.99
C SER A 191 16.42 -3.68 7.96
N ASN A 192 15.62 -2.92 7.18
CA ASN A 192 14.20 -3.17 6.97
C ASN A 192 13.85 -3.04 5.48
N PHE A 193 12.99 -3.93 4.98
CA PHE A 193 12.50 -3.89 3.60
C PHE A 193 11.02 -3.60 3.53
N TRP A 194 10.60 -2.74 2.58
CA TRP A 194 9.19 -2.53 2.25
C TRP A 194 8.98 -2.03 0.83
N GLY A 195 7.72 -2.05 0.37
CA GLY A 195 7.30 -1.43 -0.89
C GLY A 195 7.89 -2.11 -2.14
N ILE A 196 7.83 -3.44 -2.21
CA ILE A 196 8.25 -4.19 -3.42
C ILE A 196 7.44 -3.76 -4.63
N THR A 197 8.13 -3.64 -5.78
CA THR A 197 7.54 -3.60 -7.12
C THR A 197 8.35 -4.49 -8.04
N PHE A 198 7.67 -5.25 -8.92
CA PHE A 198 8.30 -6.23 -9.77
C PHE A 198 8.62 -5.64 -11.15
N HIS A 199 9.81 -5.93 -11.66
CA HIS A 199 10.16 -5.67 -13.05
C HIS A 199 9.48 -6.70 -13.98
N PRO A 200 9.05 -6.31 -15.20
CA PRO A 200 8.34 -7.22 -16.11
C PRO A 200 9.19 -8.37 -16.67
N ASP A 201 10.51 -8.37 -16.44
CA ASP A 201 11.39 -9.50 -16.83
C ASP A 201 11.22 -10.77 -15.95
N GLY A 202 10.38 -10.69 -14.89
CA GLY A 202 10.13 -11.79 -13.97
C GLY A 202 11.32 -12.18 -13.06
N ARG A 203 12.40 -11.40 -13.11
CA ARG A 203 13.63 -11.63 -12.36
C ARG A 203 13.98 -10.53 -11.37
N HIS A 204 13.86 -9.25 -11.80
CA HIS A 204 14.25 -8.14 -10.95
C HIS A 204 13.07 -7.57 -10.17
N VAL A 205 13.40 -7.01 -9.00
CA VAL A 205 12.47 -6.25 -8.16
C VAL A 205 13.12 -4.94 -7.74
N TYR A 206 12.28 -3.96 -7.42
CA TYR A 206 12.73 -2.76 -6.70
C TYR A 206 12.03 -2.73 -5.35
N ALA A 207 12.72 -2.22 -4.34
CA ALA A 207 12.22 -2.11 -2.99
C ALA A 207 12.81 -0.89 -2.28
N THR A 208 12.25 -0.53 -1.15
CA THR A 208 12.94 0.27 -0.15
C THR A 208 13.71 -0.67 0.77
N LEU A 209 14.99 -0.39 0.97
CA LEU A 209 15.82 -0.92 2.04
C LEU A 209 16.25 0.25 2.92
N ALA A 210 15.85 0.26 4.19
CA ALA A 210 16.36 1.24 5.14
C ALA A 210 17.44 0.63 6.02
N PHE A 211 18.49 1.41 6.27
CA PHE A 211 19.52 1.15 7.27
C PHE A 211 20.19 2.45 7.70
N GLY A 212 20.64 2.50 8.94
CA GLY A 212 21.25 3.72 9.50
C GLY A 212 20.33 4.94 9.45
N GLY A 213 19.02 4.75 9.61
CA GLY A 213 18.02 5.80 9.57
C GLY A 213 17.75 6.40 8.17
N THR A 214 18.31 5.82 7.10
CA THR A 214 18.14 6.30 5.73
C THR A 214 17.46 5.25 4.86
N PRO A 215 16.38 5.58 4.13
CA PRO A 215 15.77 4.70 3.15
C PRO A 215 16.51 4.80 1.80
N TYR A 216 16.68 3.67 1.16
CA TYR A 216 17.34 3.55 -0.15
C TYR A 216 16.44 2.80 -1.13
N LEU A 217 16.42 3.24 -2.39
CA LEU A 217 15.98 2.41 -3.49
C LEU A 217 17.01 1.32 -3.74
N VAL A 218 16.57 0.08 -3.73
CA VAL A 218 17.40 -1.06 -4.12
C VAL A 218 16.79 -1.80 -5.30
N ARG A 219 17.65 -2.38 -6.15
CA ARG A 219 17.27 -3.38 -7.13
C ARG A 219 17.69 -4.74 -6.61
N GLY A 220 16.74 -5.66 -6.49
CA GLY A 220 16.97 -7.05 -6.15
C GLY A 220 16.92 -7.95 -7.38
N ASP A 221 17.66 -9.04 -7.32
CA ASP A 221 17.63 -10.13 -8.29
C ASP A 221 17.12 -11.39 -7.58
N LEU A 222 15.98 -11.91 -8.03
CA LEU A 222 15.30 -13.05 -7.40
C LEU A 222 16.06 -14.38 -7.60
N GLU A 223 16.93 -14.44 -8.62
CA GLU A 223 17.73 -15.64 -8.92
C GLU A 223 19.01 -15.69 -8.07
N SER A 224 19.82 -14.61 -8.10
CA SER A 224 21.05 -14.54 -7.29
C SER A 224 20.75 -14.22 -5.80
N ARG A 225 19.55 -13.74 -5.50
CA ARG A 225 19.11 -13.37 -4.15
C ARG A 225 20.01 -12.32 -3.51
N GLU A 226 20.22 -11.22 -4.22
CA GLU A 226 21.01 -10.10 -3.75
C GLU A 226 20.37 -8.76 -4.12
N PHE A 227 20.70 -7.71 -3.37
CA PHE A 227 20.25 -6.35 -3.60
C PHE A 227 21.40 -5.40 -3.89
N HIS A 228 21.16 -4.42 -4.78
CA HIS A 228 22.08 -3.33 -5.05
C HIS A 228 21.40 -2.00 -4.81
N VAL A 229 22.05 -1.15 -4.01
CA VAL A 229 21.60 0.23 -3.73
C VAL A 229 21.75 1.07 -4.99
N LEU A 230 20.67 1.75 -5.38
CA LEU A 230 20.61 2.61 -6.56
C LEU A 230 20.60 4.10 -6.20
N ALA A 231 19.82 4.47 -5.17
CA ALA A 231 19.64 5.86 -4.76
C ALA A 231 19.20 5.93 -3.30
N ARG A 232 19.35 7.10 -2.68
CA ARG A 232 18.91 7.36 -1.29
C ARG A 232 17.61 8.17 -1.27
N ASP A 233 16.98 8.21 -0.11
CA ASP A 233 15.77 9.01 0.17
C ASP A 233 14.58 8.66 -0.74
N ILE A 234 14.43 7.37 -1.04
CA ILE A 234 13.36 6.81 -1.88
C ILE A 234 12.61 5.74 -1.12
N GLU A 235 11.30 5.93 -0.96
CA GLU A 235 10.44 4.99 -0.26
C GLU A 235 9.23 4.56 -1.10
N CYS A 236 8.79 3.32 -0.87
CA CYS A 236 7.62 2.73 -1.53
C CYS A 236 7.66 2.87 -3.06
N PRO A 237 8.73 2.39 -3.73
CA PRO A 237 8.85 2.50 -5.17
C PRO A 237 7.72 1.76 -5.89
N SER A 238 7.23 2.33 -6.98
CA SER A 238 6.29 1.73 -7.91
C SER A 238 6.78 1.90 -9.33
N LEU A 239 7.01 0.80 -10.02
CA LEU A 239 7.56 0.78 -11.38
C LEU A 239 6.47 1.06 -12.40
N SER A 240 6.75 1.95 -13.37
CA SER A 240 5.84 2.28 -14.46
C SER A 240 5.56 1.08 -15.39
N PRO A 241 4.44 1.06 -16.11
CA PRO A 241 4.13 -0.01 -17.06
C PRO A 241 5.19 -0.25 -18.13
N ASP A 242 5.87 0.80 -18.61
CA ASP A 242 6.98 0.73 -19.56
C ASP A 242 8.33 0.35 -18.92
N ALA A 243 8.37 0.18 -17.60
CA ALA A 243 9.54 -0.13 -16.79
C ALA A 243 10.69 0.91 -16.87
N ARG A 244 10.39 2.15 -17.25
CA ARG A 244 11.40 3.22 -17.39
C ARG A 244 11.49 4.13 -16.19
N ARG A 245 10.39 4.23 -15.39
CA ARG A 245 10.29 5.19 -14.29
C ARG A 245 9.82 4.52 -13.01
N ILE A 246 10.25 5.09 -11.90
CA ILE A 246 9.76 4.73 -10.56
C ILE A 246 9.08 5.96 -9.97
N ALA A 247 7.82 5.83 -9.62
CA ALA A 247 7.14 6.75 -8.73
C ALA A 247 7.37 6.31 -7.28
N PHE A 248 7.61 7.27 -6.38
CA PHE A 248 7.97 6.98 -4.99
C PHE A 248 7.55 8.13 -4.06
N LYS A 249 7.56 7.87 -2.77
CA LYS A 249 7.41 8.92 -1.76
C LYS A 249 8.78 9.33 -1.20
N ARG A 250 8.93 10.62 -0.92
CA ARG A 250 10.10 11.21 -0.26
C ARG A 250 9.66 12.06 0.91
N ALA A 251 10.39 11.98 2.03
CA ALA A 251 10.17 12.83 3.18
C ALA A 251 10.47 14.31 2.83
N ASP A 252 9.54 15.18 3.19
CA ASP A 252 9.63 16.64 3.12
C ASP A 252 9.20 17.21 4.48
N GLY A 253 10.14 17.31 5.40
CA GLY A 253 9.87 17.57 6.81
C GLY A 253 8.96 16.47 7.41
N PRO A 254 7.81 16.83 8.01
CA PRO A 254 6.90 15.85 8.61
C PRO A 254 5.93 15.22 7.58
N GLN A 255 6.07 15.52 6.29
CA GLN A 255 5.18 15.09 5.23
C GLN A 255 5.88 14.22 4.21
N TRP A 256 5.08 13.45 3.48
CA TRP A 256 5.53 12.66 2.33
C TRP A 256 5.05 13.31 1.05
N ARG A 257 5.95 13.50 0.08
CA ARG A 257 5.67 14.01 -1.26
C ARG A 257 5.91 12.93 -2.30
N LEU A 258 5.11 12.96 -3.38
CA LEU A 258 5.29 12.05 -4.50
C LEU A 258 6.33 12.61 -5.47
N TRP A 259 7.21 11.73 -5.91
CA TRP A 259 8.29 12.00 -6.84
C TRP A 259 8.36 10.93 -7.91
N VAL A 260 9.01 11.24 -9.02
CA VAL A 260 9.32 10.30 -10.10
C VAL A 260 10.82 10.32 -10.37
N ARG A 261 11.38 9.13 -10.61
CA ARG A 261 12.76 8.91 -11.02
C ARG A 261 12.78 8.22 -12.37
N ASP A 262 13.52 8.74 -13.32
CA ASP A 262 13.88 8.04 -14.55
C ASP A 262 15.03 7.05 -14.25
N LEU A 263 14.85 5.78 -14.60
CA LEU A 263 15.79 4.72 -14.25
C LEU A 263 17.07 4.76 -15.09
N ALA A 264 17.03 5.28 -16.32
CA ALA A 264 18.19 5.33 -17.21
C ALA A 264 19.11 6.50 -16.86
N SER A 265 18.57 7.69 -16.70
CA SER A 265 19.32 8.90 -16.40
C SER A 265 19.56 9.13 -14.92
N GLY A 266 18.70 8.57 -14.06
CA GLY A 266 18.67 8.86 -12.64
C GLY A 266 18.06 10.22 -12.29
N ALA A 267 17.52 10.96 -13.25
CA ALA A 267 16.86 12.25 -13.02
C ALA A 267 15.58 12.08 -12.19
N GLU A 268 15.34 13.03 -11.29
CA GLU A 268 14.20 13.01 -10.37
C GLU A 268 13.48 14.35 -10.39
N HIS A 269 12.15 14.29 -10.28
CA HIS A 269 11.31 15.48 -10.15
C HIS A 269 10.06 15.18 -9.28
N PRO A 270 9.49 16.21 -8.61
CA PRO A 270 8.25 16.04 -7.85
C PRO A 270 7.04 15.94 -8.78
N ILE A 271 6.00 15.23 -8.33
CA ILE A 271 4.66 15.30 -8.94
C ILE A 271 3.98 16.57 -8.45
N VAL A 272 4.18 17.67 -9.15
CA VAL A 272 3.80 19.03 -8.70
C VAL A 272 2.29 19.26 -8.58
N GLY A 273 1.47 18.47 -9.29
CA GLY A 273 0.01 18.49 -9.18
C GLY A 273 -0.54 17.92 -7.86
N GLU A 274 0.33 17.26 -7.05
CA GLU A 274 -0.04 16.70 -5.74
C GLU A 274 0.78 17.34 -4.62
N THR A 275 0.09 18.05 -3.72
CA THR A 275 0.74 18.78 -2.62
C THR A 275 0.37 18.26 -1.22
N ARG A 276 -0.48 17.23 -1.15
CA ARG A 276 -0.90 16.63 0.13
C ARG A 276 0.15 15.66 0.67
N ASN A 277 -0.01 15.28 1.93
CA ASN A 277 0.80 14.23 2.55
C ASN A 277 0.36 12.86 2.05
N ILE A 278 1.20 12.18 1.28
CA ILE A 278 0.91 10.86 0.69
C ILE A 278 1.88 9.83 1.26
N ASP A 279 1.46 9.13 2.31
CA ASP A 279 2.22 8.05 2.93
C ASP A 279 1.75 6.67 2.44
N ASP A 280 1.86 6.42 1.13
CA ASP A 280 1.57 5.08 0.58
C ASP A 280 2.38 4.80 -0.70
N GLN A 281 2.29 3.54 -1.17
CA GLN A 281 2.84 3.12 -2.45
C GLN A 281 1.79 3.38 -3.55
N VAL A 282 2.15 4.18 -4.54
CA VAL A 282 1.24 4.53 -5.64
C VAL A 282 1.08 3.36 -6.62
N GLU A 283 -0.02 3.39 -7.39
CA GLU A 283 -0.27 2.51 -8.53
C GLU A 283 -0.21 3.32 -9.83
N TRP A 284 0.38 2.78 -10.89
CA TRP A 284 0.37 3.43 -12.20
C TRP A 284 -0.93 3.13 -12.95
N LEU A 285 -1.67 4.18 -13.30
CA LEU A 285 -2.81 4.05 -14.21
C LEU A 285 -2.35 3.76 -15.65
N ASP A 286 -1.33 4.45 -16.06
CA ASP A 286 -0.59 4.31 -17.33
C ASP A 286 0.82 4.92 -17.14
N ASP A 287 1.59 5.06 -18.23
CA ASP A 287 2.94 5.60 -18.12
C ASP A 287 3.00 7.09 -17.73
N GLY A 288 1.91 7.84 -17.82
CA GLY A 288 1.84 9.27 -17.50
C GLY A 288 1.11 9.61 -16.20
N ARG A 289 0.41 8.65 -15.57
CA ARG A 289 -0.48 8.93 -14.44
C ARG A 289 -0.38 7.90 -13.34
N VAL A 290 -0.47 8.37 -12.09
CA VAL A 290 -0.47 7.53 -10.89
C VAL A 290 -1.75 7.66 -10.09
N LEU A 291 -2.16 6.55 -9.45
CA LEU A 291 -3.27 6.44 -8.52
C LEU A 291 -2.73 6.26 -7.10
N TYR A 292 -3.37 6.90 -6.15
CA TYR A 292 -3.06 6.79 -4.72
C TYR A 292 -4.29 7.16 -3.90
N GLN A 293 -4.31 6.70 -2.66
CA GLN A 293 -5.41 7.00 -1.75
C GLN A 293 -5.13 8.24 -0.91
N VAL A 294 -6.20 9.00 -0.66
CA VAL A 294 -6.17 10.18 0.20
C VAL A 294 -7.30 10.10 1.22
N ARG A 295 -6.97 10.43 2.46
CA ARG A 295 -7.97 10.67 3.50
C ARG A 295 -8.29 12.16 3.56
N SER A 296 -9.55 12.52 3.33
CA SER A 296 -10.09 13.87 3.48
C SER A 296 -11.16 13.87 4.56
N GLY A 297 -10.79 14.17 5.80
CA GLY A 297 -11.67 13.99 6.94
C GLY A 297 -12.04 12.53 7.14
N VAL A 298 -13.31 12.18 6.97
CA VAL A 298 -13.82 10.80 7.05
C VAL A 298 -13.82 10.08 5.70
N ALA A 299 -13.75 10.81 4.59
CA ALA A 299 -13.73 10.23 3.25
C ALA A 299 -12.36 9.64 2.92
N LEU A 300 -12.36 8.51 2.24
CA LEU A 300 -11.20 7.82 1.72
C LEU A 300 -11.42 7.61 0.22
N ASP A 301 -10.71 8.39 -0.59
CA ASP A 301 -10.86 8.39 -2.04
C ASP A 301 -9.55 8.01 -2.72
N VAL A 302 -9.65 7.38 -3.89
CA VAL A 302 -8.53 7.23 -4.82
C VAL A 302 -8.44 8.46 -5.71
N PHE A 303 -7.26 9.05 -5.78
CA PHE A 303 -6.93 10.20 -6.61
C PHE A 303 -6.04 9.79 -7.77
N VAL A 304 -6.06 10.60 -8.82
CA VAL A 304 -5.14 10.51 -9.95
C VAL A 304 -4.34 11.80 -10.10
N ALA A 305 -3.04 11.66 -10.34
CA ALA A 305 -2.14 12.77 -10.71
C ALA A 305 -1.35 12.43 -11.97
N GLU A 306 -1.07 13.45 -12.78
CA GLU A 306 -0.12 13.40 -13.89
C GLU A 306 1.30 13.49 -13.34
N VAL A 307 2.20 12.63 -13.81
CA VAL A 307 3.58 12.58 -13.26
C VAL A 307 4.44 13.72 -13.77
N ASP A 308 4.22 14.18 -15.01
CA ASP A 308 4.99 15.24 -15.67
C ASP A 308 4.20 16.56 -15.79
N GLY A 309 2.94 16.56 -15.32
CA GLY A 309 2.02 17.71 -15.44
C GLY A 309 1.91 18.53 -14.17
N ALA A 310 1.44 19.77 -14.33
CA ALA A 310 1.10 20.66 -13.22
C ALA A 310 -0.43 20.69 -12.94
N THR A 311 -1.21 19.87 -13.65
CA THR A 311 -2.66 19.77 -13.43
C THR A 311 -2.93 19.27 -12.01
N PRO A 312 -3.75 19.98 -11.21
CA PRO A 312 -4.05 19.53 -9.85
C PRO A 312 -4.64 18.12 -9.84
N ALA A 313 -4.17 17.29 -8.92
CA ALA A 313 -4.68 15.96 -8.71
C ALA A 313 -6.19 15.97 -8.40
N ARG A 314 -6.92 15.02 -8.97
CA ARG A 314 -8.38 14.94 -8.85
C ARG A 314 -8.84 13.58 -8.35
N VAL A 315 -10.04 13.52 -7.82
CA VAL A 315 -10.66 12.25 -7.43
C VAL A 315 -10.82 11.38 -8.68
N PHE A 316 -10.37 10.13 -8.57
CA PHE A 316 -10.49 9.09 -9.58
C PHE A 316 -11.62 8.12 -9.23
N VAL A 317 -11.65 7.61 -7.99
CA VAL A 317 -12.73 6.76 -7.46
C VAL A 317 -13.02 7.19 -6.03
N ARG A 318 -14.29 7.49 -5.74
CA ARG A 318 -14.75 7.84 -4.38
C ARG A 318 -14.93 6.61 -3.52
N ASP A 319 -14.86 6.77 -2.21
CA ASP A 319 -15.08 5.73 -1.21
C ASP A 319 -14.33 4.44 -1.58
N ALA A 320 -13.01 4.58 -1.78
CA ALA A 320 -12.15 3.52 -2.27
C ALA A 320 -10.72 3.63 -1.70
N TRP A 321 -10.06 2.48 -1.58
CA TRP A 321 -8.71 2.36 -1.06
C TRP A 321 -7.94 1.25 -1.80
N SER A 322 -6.58 1.28 -1.74
CA SER A 322 -5.73 0.23 -2.30
C SER A 322 -5.98 -0.03 -3.80
N PRO A 323 -5.84 0.99 -4.68
CA PRO A 323 -6.07 0.81 -6.10
C PRO A 323 -5.02 -0.13 -6.72
N SER A 324 -5.47 -0.98 -7.67
CA SER A 324 -4.64 -1.81 -8.52
C SER A 324 -5.26 -1.86 -9.92
N VAL A 325 -4.48 -1.61 -10.95
CA VAL A 325 -4.96 -1.56 -12.35
C VAL A 325 -4.71 -2.88 -13.04
N VAL A 326 -5.78 -3.52 -13.51
CA VAL A 326 -5.74 -4.75 -14.31
C VAL A 326 -5.93 -4.37 -15.78
N ARG A 327 -4.89 -4.66 -16.59
CA ARG A 327 -4.79 -4.33 -18.03
C ARG A 327 -5.07 -5.52 -18.91
#